data_72e4cbdac2abc73559efbc381229d244
#
_entry.id   72e4cbdac2abc73559efbc381229d244
#
_cell.length_a   1.000
_cell.length_b   1.000
_cell.length_c   1.000
_cell.angle_alpha   90.00
_cell.angle_beta   90.00
_cell.angle_gamma   90.00
#
_symmetry.space_group_name_H-M   'P 1'
#
loop_
_entity.id
_entity.type
_entity.pdbx_description
1 polymer ?
#
loop_
_entity_poly.entity_id
_entity_poly.type
_entity_poly.pdbx_seq_one_letter_code
_entity_poly.pdbx_strand_id
1 'polypeptide(L)'
;MKYVLFYEAAPDFRAKVPAHFEAHRALWRTFQADGRLLMIGPFADEPAGGAMGVFTSRAAAEEFVRLDPFVTSGIVARWTIREWNEALAP
;
A
#
# COMPACT_ATOMS: atom_id res chain seq x y z
N MET A 1 -16.41 7.54 -4.25
CA MET A 1 -15.26 8.00 -3.43
C MET A 1 -14.38 6.82 -3.06
N LYS A 2 -13.08 6.99 -3.22
CA LYS A 2 -12.08 5.98 -2.86
C LYS A 2 -11.11 6.55 -1.83
N TYR A 3 -10.24 5.72 -1.32
CA TYR A 3 -9.24 6.12 -0.34
C TYR A 3 -7.88 5.64 -0.83
N VAL A 4 -6.96 6.56 -1.02
CA VAL A 4 -5.65 6.27 -1.57
C VAL A 4 -4.62 6.25 -0.45
N LEU A 5 -3.96 5.12 -0.32
CA LEU A 5 -2.86 4.94 0.62
C LEU A 5 -1.55 5.20 -0.13
N PHE A 6 -0.74 6.11 0.41
CA PHE A 6 0.58 6.42 -0.13
C PHE A 6 1.64 5.93 0.84
N TYR A 7 2.63 5.21 0.33
CA TYR A 7 3.80 4.76 1.08
C TYR A 7 5.03 5.52 0.63
N GLU A 8 5.78 6.03 1.60
CA GLU A 8 7.14 6.54 1.37
C GLU A 8 8.13 5.51 1.87
N ALA A 9 9.07 5.11 1.02
CA ALA A 9 10.02 4.06 1.34
C ALA A 9 11.11 4.58 2.27
N ALA A 10 11.55 3.73 3.20
CA ALA A 10 12.74 3.98 3.99
C ALA A 10 13.99 3.90 3.12
N PRO A 11 15.10 4.58 3.49
CA PRO A 11 16.32 4.57 2.66
C PRO A 11 16.86 3.16 2.36
N ASP A 12 16.67 2.22 3.28
CA ASP A 12 17.20 0.85 3.16
C ASP A 12 16.15 -0.16 2.67
N PHE A 13 15.07 0.31 2.08
CA PHE A 13 13.92 -0.55 1.73
C PHE A 13 14.31 -1.72 0.82
N ARG A 14 15.22 -1.52 -0.12
CA ARG A 14 15.61 -2.57 -1.07
C ARG A 14 16.24 -3.78 -0.41
N ALA A 15 16.98 -3.55 0.66
CA ALA A 15 17.61 -4.64 1.40
C ALA A 15 16.60 -5.48 2.17
N LYS A 16 15.47 -4.88 2.57
CA LYS A 16 14.46 -5.52 3.41
C LYS A 16 13.32 -6.19 2.63
N VAL A 17 13.01 -5.67 1.44
CA VAL A 17 11.86 -6.14 0.65
C VAL A 17 11.85 -7.65 0.43
N PRO A 18 12.96 -8.30 0.03
CA PRO A 18 12.90 -9.73 -0.28
C PRO A 18 12.42 -10.60 0.88
N ALA A 19 12.75 -10.24 2.12
CA ALA A 19 12.37 -11.03 3.29
C ALA A 19 10.87 -10.92 3.61
N HIS A 20 10.20 -9.86 3.16
CA HIS A 20 8.82 -9.56 3.54
C HIS A 20 7.84 -9.54 2.38
N PHE A 21 8.33 -9.75 1.15
CA PHE A 21 7.49 -9.58 -0.04
C PHE A 21 6.33 -10.59 -0.08
N GLU A 22 6.57 -11.85 0.21
CA GLU A 22 5.51 -12.87 0.12
C GLU A 22 4.39 -12.62 1.13
N ALA A 23 4.73 -12.22 2.36
CA ALA A 23 3.72 -11.90 3.36
C ALA A 23 2.93 -10.64 2.98
N HIS A 24 3.60 -9.61 2.44
CA HIS A 24 2.96 -8.41 1.93
C HIS A 24 1.99 -8.75 0.80
N ARG A 25 2.42 -9.57 -0.16
CA ARG A 25 1.60 -10.00 -1.28
C ARG A 25 0.38 -10.80 -0.83
N ALA A 26 0.56 -11.72 0.11
CA ALA A 26 -0.54 -12.51 0.65
C ALA A 26 -1.60 -11.60 1.29
N LEU A 27 -1.17 -10.55 1.99
CA LEU A 27 -2.09 -9.61 2.60
C LEU A 27 -2.90 -8.85 1.55
N TRP A 28 -2.24 -8.27 0.53
CA TRP A 28 -3.02 -7.51 -0.44
C TRP A 28 -3.90 -8.41 -1.30
N ARG A 29 -3.57 -9.67 -1.48
CA ARG A 29 -4.46 -10.63 -2.15
C ARG A 29 -5.72 -10.90 -1.35
N THR A 30 -5.61 -11.00 -0.03
CA THR A 30 -6.76 -11.16 0.86
C THR A 30 -7.70 -9.96 0.76
N PHE A 31 -7.15 -8.75 0.80
CA PHE A 31 -7.97 -7.54 0.70
C PHE A 31 -8.59 -7.38 -0.68
N GLN A 32 -7.87 -7.75 -1.72
CA GLN A 32 -8.40 -7.72 -3.09
C GLN A 32 -9.52 -8.74 -3.26
N ALA A 33 -9.37 -9.94 -2.73
CA ALA A 33 -10.35 -11.01 -2.88
C ALA A 33 -11.70 -10.66 -2.24
N ASP A 34 -11.70 -9.90 -1.15
CA ASP A 34 -12.96 -9.49 -0.50
C ASP A 34 -13.46 -8.11 -0.95
N GLY A 35 -12.82 -7.52 -1.96
CA GLY A 35 -13.28 -6.29 -2.58
C GLY A 35 -12.87 -5.00 -1.89
N ARG A 36 -12.06 -5.08 -0.85
CA ARG A 36 -11.62 -3.88 -0.11
C ARG A 36 -10.49 -3.14 -0.80
N LEU A 37 -9.65 -3.84 -1.55
CA LEU A 37 -8.50 -3.28 -2.27
C LEU A 37 -8.72 -3.44 -3.76
N LEU A 38 -8.61 -2.34 -4.51
CA LEU A 38 -8.87 -2.32 -5.95
C LEU A 38 -7.60 -2.33 -6.78
N MET A 39 -6.59 -1.57 -6.36
CA MET A 39 -5.31 -1.46 -7.07
C MET A 39 -4.21 -1.24 -6.05
N ILE A 40 -3.02 -1.78 -6.32
CA ILE A 40 -1.84 -1.55 -5.51
C ILE A 40 -0.59 -1.76 -6.36
N GLY A 41 0.45 -0.99 -6.10
CA GLY A 41 1.70 -1.17 -6.80
C GLY A 41 2.75 -0.15 -6.41
N PRO A 42 4.02 -0.46 -6.68
CA PRO A 42 5.12 0.47 -6.45
C PRO A 42 5.16 1.54 -7.53
N PHE A 43 5.71 2.70 -7.18
CA PHE A 43 6.02 3.72 -8.17
C PHE A 43 7.25 3.27 -8.97
N ALA A 44 7.20 3.54 -10.27
CA ALA A 44 8.24 3.09 -11.20
C ALA A 44 9.37 4.12 -11.39
N ASP A 45 9.19 5.34 -10.89
CA ASP A 45 10.17 6.42 -11.05
C ASP A 45 11.22 6.36 -9.94
N GLU A 46 12.15 5.49 -10.12
CA GLU A 46 13.29 5.30 -9.24
C GLU A 46 14.15 6.58 -9.11
N PRO A 47 14.94 6.77 -8.02
CA PRO A 47 15.27 5.78 -7.01
C PRO A 47 14.47 5.87 -5.70
N ALA A 48 13.53 6.77 -5.59
CA ALA A 48 12.86 7.06 -4.32
C ALA A 48 12.06 5.89 -3.76
N GLY A 49 11.58 5.01 -4.63
CA GLY A 49 10.70 3.94 -4.20
C GLY A 49 9.31 4.46 -3.83
N GLY A 50 8.66 3.76 -2.92
CA GLY A 50 7.31 4.10 -2.52
C GLY A 50 6.27 3.37 -3.35
N ALA A 51 5.01 3.50 -2.93
CA ALA A 51 3.91 2.76 -3.54
C ALA A 51 2.60 3.45 -3.24
N MET A 52 1.54 3.02 -3.92
CA MET A 52 0.19 3.44 -3.56
C MET A 52 -0.79 2.29 -3.70
N GLY A 53 -1.88 2.39 -2.96
CA GLY A 53 -3.00 1.46 -3.06
C GLY A 53 -4.32 2.22 -3.02
N VAL A 54 -5.33 1.67 -3.72
CA VAL A 54 -6.67 2.27 -3.77
C VAL A 54 -7.65 1.34 -3.07
N PHE A 55 -8.29 1.86 -2.02
CA PHE A 55 -9.21 1.10 -1.16
C PHE A 55 -10.62 1.64 -1.26
N THR A 56 -11.60 0.79 -0.95
CA THR A 56 -13.02 1.18 -1.01
C THR A 56 -13.49 1.91 0.25
N SER A 57 -12.73 1.84 1.35
CA SER A 57 -13.05 2.57 2.58
C SER A 57 -11.78 2.98 3.31
N ARG A 58 -11.89 4.03 4.14
CA ARG A 58 -10.78 4.45 5.00
C ARG A 58 -10.43 3.35 6.01
N ALA A 59 -11.43 2.71 6.57
CA ALA A 59 -11.21 1.63 7.54
C ALA A 59 -10.41 0.48 6.94
N ALA A 60 -10.67 0.13 5.68
CA ALA A 60 -9.90 -0.91 4.99
C ALA A 60 -8.44 -0.50 4.79
N ALA A 61 -8.20 0.74 4.39
CA ALA A 61 -6.83 1.26 4.22
C ALA A 61 -6.08 1.27 5.54
N GLU A 62 -6.73 1.72 6.62
CA GLU A 62 -6.12 1.76 7.95
C GLU A 62 -5.79 0.36 8.46
N GLU A 63 -6.69 -0.60 8.26
CA GLU A 63 -6.45 -1.99 8.65
C GLU A 63 -5.28 -2.58 7.87
N PHE A 64 -5.21 -2.31 6.57
CA PHE A 64 -4.12 -2.78 5.74
C PHE A 64 -2.76 -2.28 6.26
N VAL A 65 -2.66 -0.98 6.54
CA VAL A 65 -1.43 -0.39 7.10
C VAL A 65 -1.03 -1.06 8.40
N ARG A 66 -2.00 -1.33 9.27
CA ARG A 66 -1.72 -1.94 10.57
C ARG A 66 -1.16 -3.36 10.43
N LEU A 67 -1.55 -4.08 9.39
CA LEU A 67 -1.20 -5.49 9.18
C LEU A 67 -0.02 -5.69 8.22
N ASP A 68 0.31 -4.68 7.41
CA ASP A 68 1.26 -4.84 6.32
C ASP A 68 2.68 -5.05 6.84
N PRO A 69 3.32 -6.19 6.52
CA PRO A 69 4.71 -6.43 6.89
C PRO A 69 5.69 -5.37 6.39
N PHE A 70 5.37 -4.68 5.29
CA PHE A 70 6.20 -3.59 4.80
C PHE A 70 6.19 -2.40 5.76
N VAL A 71 5.10 -2.21 6.50
CA VAL A 71 5.01 -1.17 7.53
C VAL A 71 5.67 -1.65 8.82
N THR A 72 5.33 -2.84 9.29
CA THR A 72 5.79 -3.34 10.58
C THR A 72 7.28 -3.67 10.59
N SER A 73 7.89 -3.90 9.44
CA SER A 73 9.33 -4.18 9.33
C SER A 73 10.18 -2.93 9.04
N GLY A 74 9.55 -1.77 8.87
CA GLY A 74 10.28 -0.53 8.61
C GLY A 74 10.69 -0.31 7.15
N ILE A 75 10.12 -1.06 6.20
CA ILE A 75 10.30 -0.80 4.77
C ILE A 75 9.62 0.50 4.40
N VAL A 76 8.45 0.76 4.97
CA VAL A 76 7.71 2.01 4.82
C VAL A 76 8.12 2.95 5.94
N ALA A 77 8.70 4.10 5.57
CA ALA A 77 9.10 5.13 6.54
C ALA A 77 7.90 5.95 7.00
N ARG A 78 6.97 6.20 6.10
CA ARG A 78 5.80 7.05 6.36
C ARG A 78 4.67 6.66 5.42
N TRP A 79 3.44 6.81 5.89
CA TRP A 79 2.26 6.56 5.07
C TRP A 79 1.21 7.65 5.31
N THR A 80 0.36 7.87 4.30
CA THR A 80 -0.79 8.77 4.38
C THR A 80 -1.96 8.15 3.65
N ILE A 81 -3.17 8.47 4.09
CA ILE A 81 -4.41 8.06 3.44
C ILE A 81 -5.17 9.32 3.06
N ARG A 82 -5.56 9.41 1.79
CA ARG A 82 -6.32 10.56 1.27
C ARG A 82 -7.64 10.10 0.68
N GLU A 83 -8.69 10.85 0.93
CA GLU A 83 -9.95 10.69 0.21
C GLU A 83 -9.77 11.13 -1.24
N TRP A 84 -10.33 10.38 -2.16
CA TRP A 84 -10.25 10.70 -3.57
C TRP A 84 -11.62 10.60 -4.20
N ASN A 85 -12.11 11.71 -4.72
CA ASN A 85 -13.36 11.74 -5.46
C ASN A 85 -13.01 11.61 -6.94
N GLU A 86 -13.08 10.38 -7.44
CA GLU A 86 -12.80 10.12 -8.84
C GLU A 86 -13.86 10.79 -9.72
N ALA A 87 -13.43 11.69 -10.58
CA ALA A 87 -14.34 12.37 -11.51
C ALA A 87 -14.68 11.48 -12.69
N LEU A 88 -13.77 10.57 -13.04
CA LEU A 88 -13.95 9.57 -14.08
C LEU A 88 -13.29 8.28 -13.63
N ALA A 89 -14.01 7.18 -13.74
CA ALA A 89 -13.50 5.85 -13.39
C ALA A 89 -14.01 4.83 -14.41
N PRO A 90 -13.29 3.72 -14.62
CA PRO A 90 -13.75 2.65 -15.49
C PRO A 90 -15.03 2.01 -15.00
#